data_8b80199210d2b7c1af31b20fe78e50f1
#
_entry.id   8b80199210d2b7c1af31b20fe78e50f1
#
_cell.length_a   1.000
_cell.length_b   1.000
_cell.length_c   1.000
_cell.angle_alpha   90.00
_cell.angle_beta   90.00
_cell.angle_gamma   90.00
#
_symmetry.space_group_name_H-M   'P 1'
#
loop_
_entity.id
_entity.type
_entity.pdbx_description
1 polymer ?
#
loop_
_entity_poly.entity_id
_entity_poly.type
_entity_poly.pdbx_seq_one_letter_code
_entity_poly.pdbx_strand_id
1 'polypeptide(L)'
;MPSKASRDSQAEVWQVSFQVPAALEEAATEILVMALGQSASSYCPLESDQAEISAFITQRSAWNLSKSREIQACLQNGFPDLLEKSSLTFRCRKIKESDWRESWKSHFKPLEIGKRLLIKPSWSKKQPKKGQKLITLDPGLSFGTGQHATTRFCLESLEKLQPQDRRASMLDIGTGSGILAIAAACLGYQPIKAFDHDPDSIMVSRENADLNQVSSQISFSRCDLTQLKPVVQTKYDLICANLTHDLLKTHASTLLGRLKPGGYLLLAGILIEQFRAVESVYLAHGCRRIESRQEKEWQSASYRAQCEGS
;
A
#
# COMPACT_ATOMS: atom_id res chain seq x y z
N MET A 1 -22.73 20.49 42.80
CA MET A 1 -22.01 21.33 41.80
C MET A 1 -21.42 20.40 40.77
N PRO A 2 -21.85 20.41 39.51
CA PRO A 2 -21.29 19.56 38.47
C PRO A 2 -19.99 20.18 37.94
N SER A 3 -18.95 19.35 37.85
CA SER A 3 -17.63 19.67 37.34
C SER A 3 -17.69 20.07 35.86
N LYS A 4 -16.95 21.11 35.52
CA LYS A 4 -16.78 21.63 34.18
C LYS A 4 -16.26 20.53 33.21
N ALA A 5 -17.07 20.26 32.22
CA ALA A 5 -16.65 19.47 31.05
C ALA A 5 -15.36 20.04 30.46
N SER A 6 -14.40 19.16 30.26
CA SER A 6 -13.18 19.43 29.52
C SER A 6 -13.55 19.91 28.09
N ARG A 7 -13.08 21.10 27.74
CA ARG A 7 -13.11 21.59 26.36
C ARG A 7 -12.26 20.65 25.52
N ASP A 8 -12.89 19.88 24.65
CA ASP A 8 -12.22 19.23 23.55
C ASP A 8 -11.42 20.28 22.78
N SER A 9 -10.10 20.22 22.88
CA SER A 9 -9.22 21.01 22.02
C SER A 9 -9.32 20.42 20.62
N GLN A 10 -10.17 20.99 19.78
CA GLN A 10 -10.19 20.69 18.35
C GLN A 10 -8.78 20.89 17.81
N ALA A 11 -8.10 19.80 17.47
CA ALA A 11 -6.78 19.87 16.87
C ALA A 11 -6.89 20.63 15.54
N GLU A 12 -6.09 21.70 15.42
CA GLU A 12 -6.04 22.46 14.18
C GLU A 12 -5.30 21.65 13.11
N VAL A 13 -5.92 21.42 11.96
CA VAL A 13 -5.33 20.71 10.84
C VAL A 13 -5.10 21.71 9.70
N TRP A 14 -3.90 21.65 9.11
CA TRP A 14 -3.51 22.46 7.97
C TRP A 14 -3.23 21.56 6.77
N GLN A 15 -3.83 21.86 5.64
CA GLN A 15 -3.53 21.20 4.37
C GLN A 15 -2.45 21.98 3.62
N VAL A 16 -1.37 21.29 3.25
CA VAL A 16 -0.38 21.77 2.29
C VAL A 16 -0.68 21.06 0.97
N SER A 17 -0.88 21.78 -0.12
CA SER A 17 -1.08 21.17 -1.44
C SER A 17 -0.41 21.97 -2.55
N PHE A 18 -0.10 21.27 -3.65
CA PHE A 18 0.40 21.85 -4.90
C PHE A 18 0.08 20.91 -6.06
N GLN A 19 0.15 21.43 -7.29
CA GLN A 19 -0.11 20.66 -8.51
C GLN A 19 1.18 20.39 -9.26
N VAL A 20 1.28 19.20 -9.84
CA VAL A 20 2.38 18.76 -10.71
C VAL A 20 1.81 18.04 -11.93
N PRO A 21 2.54 17.91 -13.04
CA PRO A 21 2.20 17.00 -14.12
C PRO A 21 1.93 15.59 -13.59
N ALA A 22 0.95 14.88 -14.15
CA ALA A 22 0.56 13.55 -13.70
C ALA A 22 1.74 12.56 -13.69
N ALA A 23 2.70 12.71 -14.59
CA ALA A 23 3.93 11.93 -14.63
C ALA A 23 4.82 12.10 -13.38
N LEU A 24 4.63 13.15 -12.59
CA LEU A 24 5.39 13.42 -11.36
C LEU A 24 4.60 13.13 -10.08
N GLU A 25 3.40 12.59 -10.19
CA GLU A 25 2.48 12.34 -9.06
C GLU A 25 3.19 11.62 -7.90
N GLU A 26 3.87 10.54 -8.20
CA GLU A 26 4.52 9.69 -7.20
C GLU A 26 5.77 10.35 -6.62
N ALA A 27 6.68 10.82 -7.48
CA ALA A 27 7.89 11.48 -7.05
C ALA A 27 7.59 12.71 -6.18
N ALA A 28 6.57 13.49 -6.55
CA ALA A 28 6.15 14.65 -5.78
C ALA A 28 5.52 14.27 -4.44
N THR A 29 4.80 13.14 -4.39
CA THR A 29 4.23 12.61 -3.15
C THR A 29 5.33 12.17 -2.20
N GLU A 30 6.32 11.41 -2.67
CA GLU A 30 7.45 10.97 -1.85
C GLU A 30 8.28 12.14 -1.33
N ILE A 31 8.58 13.11 -2.19
CA ILE A 31 9.34 14.31 -1.79
C ILE A 31 8.58 15.09 -0.73
N LEU A 32 7.26 15.22 -0.82
CA LEU A 32 6.44 15.87 0.19
C LEU A 32 6.46 15.11 1.52
N VAL A 33 6.39 13.76 1.48
CA VAL A 33 6.52 12.88 2.65
C VAL A 33 7.87 13.10 3.33
N MET A 34 8.96 13.07 2.56
CA MET A 34 10.33 13.29 3.09
C MET A 34 10.48 14.68 3.71
N ALA A 35 9.95 15.71 3.05
CA ALA A 35 10.08 17.10 3.52
C ALA A 35 9.30 17.37 4.82
N LEU A 36 8.14 16.71 5.00
CA LEU A 36 7.26 16.95 6.14
C LEU A 36 7.39 15.89 7.25
N GLY A 37 7.95 14.72 6.95
CA GLY A 37 7.94 13.56 7.86
C GLY A 37 6.53 13.06 8.16
N GLN A 38 5.59 13.27 7.22
CA GLN A 38 4.17 12.95 7.37
C GLN A 38 3.66 12.35 6.07
N SER A 39 2.62 11.52 6.15
CA SER A 39 2.00 10.94 4.97
C SER A 39 1.42 12.02 4.05
N ALA A 40 1.60 11.81 2.75
CA ALA A 40 0.99 12.61 1.71
C ALA A 40 0.05 11.76 0.86
N SER A 41 -0.88 12.41 0.20
CA SER A 41 -1.80 11.80 -0.75
C SER A 41 -1.73 12.54 -2.08
N SER A 42 -1.96 11.82 -3.15
CA SER A 42 -2.08 12.38 -4.49
C SER A 42 -3.45 12.11 -5.07
N TYR A 43 -3.89 12.99 -5.92
CA TYR A 43 -5.12 12.85 -6.69
C TYR A 43 -4.91 13.34 -8.11
N CYS A 44 -5.02 12.42 -9.07
CA CYS A 44 -5.02 12.71 -10.50
C CYS A 44 -6.39 12.37 -11.09
N PRO A 45 -7.19 13.36 -11.54
CA PRO A 45 -8.44 13.08 -12.25
C PRO A 45 -8.19 12.26 -13.52
N LEU A 46 -9.11 11.35 -13.87
CA LEU A 46 -8.99 10.41 -15.01
C LEU A 46 -8.75 11.08 -16.38
N GLU A 47 -9.07 12.36 -16.53
CA GLU A 47 -8.91 13.13 -17.76
C GLU A 47 -7.98 14.35 -17.59
N SER A 48 -7.16 14.37 -16.52
CA SER A 48 -6.27 15.49 -16.20
C SER A 48 -4.82 15.11 -16.37
N ASP A 49 -4.05 15.98 -17.01
CA ASP A 49 -2.58 15.88 -17.06
C ASP A 49 -1.91 16.42 -15.79
N GLN A 50 -2.69 16.81 -14.78
CA GLN A 50 -2.22 17.37 -13.53
C GLN A 50 -2.68 16.54 -12.35
N ALA A 51 -1.77 16.25 -11.43
CA ALA A 51 -2.03 15.64 -10.14
C ALA A 51 -1.94 16.68 -9.02
N GLU A 52 -2.89 16.66 -8.09
CA GLU A 52 -2.81 17.44 -6.85
C GLU A 52 -2.16 16.58 -5.77
N ILE A 53 -1.08 17.08 -5.20
CA ILE A 53 -0.36 16.44 -4.08
C ILE A 53 -0.72 17.19 -2.81
N SER A 54 -1.08 16.45 -1.76
CA SER A 54 -1.53 17.02 -0.49
C SER A 54 -0.93 16.30 0.72
N ALA A 55 -0.58 17.05 1.74
CA ALA A 55 -0.25 16.52 3.07
C ALA A 55 -0.96 17.33 4.16
N PHE A 56 -1.17 16.71 5.32
CA PHE A 56 -1.85 17.34 6.45
C PHE A 56 -0.90 17.43 7.63
N ILE A 57 -0.83 18.62 8.24
CA ILE A 57 0.02 18.91 9.39
C ILE A 57 -0.81 19.46 10.53
N THR A 58 -0.44 19.11 11.75
CA THR A 58 -1.13 19.59 12.98
C THR A 58 -0.56 20.90 13.49
N GLN A 59 0.64 21.29 13.05
CA GLN A 59 1.28 22.54 13.41
C GLN A 59 1.58 23.36 12.17
N ARG A 60 1.05 24.59 12.08
CA ARG A 60 1.28 25.50 10.94
C ARG A 60 2.77 25.78 10.73
N SER A 61 3.57 25.81 11.79
CA SER A 61 5.02 26.04 11.77
C SER A 61 5.81 24.95 11.04
N ALA A 62 5.24 23.74 10.90
CA ALA A 62 5.86 22.64 10.13
C ALA A 62 5.97 22.95 8.62
N TRP A 63 5.21 23.95 8.13
CA TRP A 63 5.27 24.44 6.74
C TRP A 63 5.80 25.88 6.66
N ASN A 64 6.85 26.09 5.86
CA ASN A 64 7.46 27.40 5.63
C ASN A 64 8.05 27.53 4.21
N LEU A 65 8.50 28.73 3.86
CA LEU A 65 9.11 29.04 2.56
C LEU A 65 10.37 28.21 2.25
N SER A 66 11.13 27.80 3.26
CA SER A 66 12.30 26.95 3.06
C SER A 66 11.91 25.57 2.53
N LYS A 67 10.89 24.96 3.13
CA LYS A 67 10.38 23.65 2.69
C LYS A 67 9.77 23.69 1.29
N SER A 68 9.04 24.73 0.95
CA SER A 68 8.50 24.88 -0.40
C SER A 68 9.61 25.00 -1.46
N ARG A 69 10.69 25.74 -1.15
CA ARG A 69 11.86 25.87 -2.03
C ARG A 69 12.63 24.55 -2.15
N GLU A 70 12.79 23.82 -1.05
CA GLU A 70 13.43 22.49 -1.02
C GLU A 70 12.68 21.50 -1.94
N ILE A 71 11.36 21.40 -1.78
CA ILE A 71 10.52 20.52 -2.62
C ILE A 71 10.62 20.92 -4.09
N GLN A 72 10.50 22.22 -4.38
CA GLN A 72 10.63 22.71 -5.75
C GLN A 72 11.99 22.38 -6.35
N ALA A 73 13.08 22.60 -5.61
CA ALA A 73 14.42 22.30 -6.07
C ALA A 73 14.64 20.79 -6.31
N CYS A 74 14.15 19.94 -5.42
CA CYS A 74 14.22 18.48 -5.60
C CYS A 74 13.50 18.02 -6.87
N LEU A 75 12.30 18.53 -7.11
CA LEU A 75 11.52 18.19 -8.29
C LEU A 75 12.15 18.72 -9.58
N GLN A 76 12.63 19.98 -9.58
CA GLN A 76 13.28 20.58 -10.76
C GLN A 76 14.61 19.91 -11.10
N ASN A 77 15.40 19.53 -10.10
CA ASN A 77 16.68 18.85 -10.32
C ASN A 77 16.49 17.40 -10.77
N GLY A 78 15.47 16.72 -10.24
CA GLY A 78 15.18 15.33 -10.61
C GLY A 78 14.49 15.17 -11.97
N PHE A 79 13.68 16.19 -12.36
CA PHE A 79 12.81 16.12 -13.54
C PHE A 79 12.79 17.42 -14.33
N PRO A 80 13.95 17.90 -14.85
CA PRO A 80 14.06 19.21 -15.49
C PRO A 80 13.20 19.34 -16.76
N ASP A 81 12.96 18.24 -17.48
CA ASP A 81 12.20 18.21 -18.73
C ASP A 81 10.68 18.28 -18.52
N LEU A 82 10.20 17.87 -17.34
CA LEU A 82 8.77 17.80 -17.00
C LEU A 82 8.27 19.03 -16.23
N LEU A 83 9.19 19.77 -15.61
CA LEU A 83 8.90 21.02 -14.93
C LEU A 83 9.59 22.15 -15.69
N GLU A 84 8.84 22.79 -16.58
CA GLU A 84 9.28 24.06 -17.12
C GLU A 84 9.67 25.01 -15.97
N LYS A 85 10.51 26.02 -16.21
CA LYS A 85 11.02 26.99 -15.20
C LYS A 85 9.95 27.73 -14.39
N SER A 86 8.69 27.31 -14.49
CA SER A 86 7.55 27.82 -13.71
C SER A 86 7.65 27.38 -12.24
N SER A 87 7.52 28.32 -11.33
CA SER A 87 7.47 28.03 -9.89
C SER A 87 6.20 27.26 -9.55
N LEU A 88 6.32 26.15 -8.81
CA LEU A 88 5.18 25.44 -8.25
C LEU A 88 4.41 26.36 -7.28
N THR A 89 3.10 26.35 -7.40
CA THR A 89 2.24 27.13 -6.50
C THR A 89 1.82 26.27 -5.33
N PHE A 90 2.45 26.50 -4.17
CA PHE A 90 2.08 25.84 -2.93
C PHE A 90 0.95 26.58 -2.23
N ARG A 91 -0.03 25.83 -1.73
CA ARG A 91 -1.13 26.32 -0.91
C ARG A 91 -1.01 25.72 0.48
N CYS A 92 -1.17 26.54 1.52
CA CYS A 92 -1.27 26.09 2.90
C CYS A 92 -2.49 26.73 3.52
N ARG A 93 -3.52 25.95 3.78
CA ARG A 93 -4.79 26.45 4.33
C ARG A 93 -5.17 25.71 5.60
N LYS A 94 -5.72 26.42 6.56
CA LYS A 94 -6.38 25.84 7.72
C LYS A 94 -7.67 25.19 7.24
N ILE A 95 -7.89 23.95 7.63
CA ILE A 95 -9.12 23.21 7.34
C ILE A 95 -9.80 22.83 8.66
N LYS A 96 -11.12 22.90 8.66
CA LYS A 96 -11.88 22.32 9.76
C LYS A 96 -11.78 20.81 9.65
N GLU A 97 -11.69 20.14 10.78
CA GLU A 97 -11.62 18.67 10.82
C GLU A 97 -12.79 18.01 10.07
N SER A 98 -13.99 18.64 10.13
CA SER A 98 -15.16 18.23 9.35
C SER A 98 -14.94 18.32 7.84
N ASP A 99 -14.37 19.43 7.36
CA ASP A 99 -14.18 19.69 5.93
C ASP A 99 -13.05 18.82 5.36
N TRP A 100 -12.05 18.52 6.19
CA TRP A 100 -11.02 17.55 5.89
C TRP A 100 -11.60 16.15 5.70
N ARG A 101 -12.41 15.68 6.66
CA ARG A 101 -13.09 14.39 6.60
C ARG A 101 -14.03 14.27 5.40
N GLU A 102 -14.63 15.34 4.96
CA GLU A 102 -15.55 15.36 3.82
C GLU A 102 -14.81 15.42 2.46
N SER A 103 -13.80 16.29 2.35
CA SER A 103 -13.06 16.53 1.10
C SER A 103 -12.34 15.27 0.60
N TRP A 104 -11.63 14.56 1.47
CA TRP A 104 -10.90 13.37 1.04
C TRP A 104 -11.76 12.12 0.89
N LYS A 105 -12.91 12.04 1.60
CA LYS A 105 -13.87 10.95 1.43
C LYS A 105 -14.35 10.79 -0.01
N SER A 106 -14.49 11.90 -0.73
CA SER A 106 -14.93 11.89 -2.13
C SER A 106 -13.93 11.19 -3.08
N HIS A 107 -12.67 11.13 -2.70
CA HIS A 107 -11.61 10.52 -3.51
C HIS A 107 -11.54 8.99 -3.37
N PHE A 108 -12.09 8.42 -2.29
CA PHE A 108 -12.08 6.98 -2.05
C PHE A 108 -13.37 6.31 -2.50
N LYS A 109 -13.37 5.86 -3.76
CA LYS A 109 -14.49 5.12 -4.33
C LYS A 109 -14.40 3.64 -3.97
N PRO A 110 -15.56 2.96 -3.78
CA PRO A 110 -15.58 1.51 -3.63
C PRO A 110 -14.92 0.80 -4.81
N LEU A 111 -14.08 -0.18 -4.53
CA LEU A 111 -13.31 -0.93 -5.50
C LEU A 111 -13.81 -2.38 -5.55
N GLU A 112 -14.23 -2.83 -6.72
CA GLU A 112 -14.52 -4.24 -6.97
C GLU A 112 -13.24 -4.93 -7.46
N ILE A 113 -12.82 -5.98 -6.76
CA ILE A 113 -11.65 -6.80 -7.12
C ILE A 113 -12.16 -8.16 -7.58
N GLY A 114 -11.84 -8.50 -8.83
CA GLY A 114 -12.32 -9.72 -9.44
C GLY A 114 -13.84 -9.89 -9.33
N LYS A 115 -14.27 -11.08 -8.90
CA LYS A 115 -15.70 -11.40 -8.70
C LYS A 115 -16.09 -11.52 -7.22
N ARG A 116 -15.12 -11.65 -6.33
CA ARG A 116 -15.36 -12.10 -4.95
C ARG A 116 -15.10 -11.05 -3.88
N LEU A 117 -14.49 -9.90 -4.20
CA LEU A 117 -14.17 -8.88 -3.21
C LEU A 117 -14.80 -7.54 -3.58
N LEU A 118 -15.37 -6.86 -2.60
CA LEU A 118 -15.71 -5.44 -2.62
C LEU A 118 -14.95 -4.76 -1.49
N ILE A 119 -14.09 -3.83 -1.84
CA ILE A 119 -13.37 -2.99 -0.86
C ILE A 119 -14.02 -1.62 -0.87
N LYS A 120 -14.40 -1.11 0.29
CA LYS A 120 -15.01 0.21 0.41
C LYS A 120 -14.66 0.88 1.72
N PRO A 121 -14.66 2.22 1.78
CA PRO A 121 -14.58 2.92 3.05
C PRO A 121 -15.89 2.80 3.85
N SER A 122 -15.83 2.99 5.18
CA SER A 122 -16.96 2.82 6.11
C SER A 122 -18.16 3.71 5.76
N TRP A 123 -17.91 4.91 5.24
CA TRP A 123 -18.98 5.87 4.84
C TRP A 123 -19.67 5.53 3.51
N SER A 124 -19.13 4.59 2.73
CA SER A 124 -19.78 4.20 1.47
C SER A 124 -20.98 3.32 1.71
N LYS A 125 -22.10 3.64 1.03
CA LYS A 125 -23.35 2.88 1.08
C LYS A 125 -23.38 1.69 0.11
N LYS A 126 -22.33 1.50 -0.74
CA LYS A 126 -22.29 0.39 -1.71
C LYS A 126 -22.35 -0.94 -0.97
N GLN A 127 -23.21 -1.84 -1.44
CA GLN A 127 -23.36 -3.18 -0.88
C GLN A 127 -22.66 -4.23 -1.76
N PRO A 128 -22.11 -5.30 -1.17
CA PRO A 128 -21.53 -6.39 -1.94
C PRO A 128 -22.59 -7.11 -2.75
N LYS A 129 -22.24 -7.54 -3.96
CA LYS A 129 -23.05 -8.42 -4.79
C LYS A 129 -23.08 -9.84 -4.21
N LYS A 130 -24.01 -10.66 -4.68
CA LYS A 130 -24.07 -12.08 -4.28
C LYS A 130 -22.73 -12.78 -4.54
N GLY A 131 -22.16 -13.36 -3.52
CA GLY A 131 -20.86 -14.04 -3.58
C GLY A 131 -19.63 -13.17 -3.33
N GLN A 132 -19.78 -11.84 -3.26
CA GLN A 132 -18.70 -10.95 -2.86
C GLN A 132 -18.53 -10.89 -1.34
N LYS A 133 -17.29 -10.89 -0.90
CA LYS A 133 -16.89 -10.56 0.47
C LYS A 133 -16.63 -9.06 0.57
N LEU A 134 -17.16 -8.46 1.60
CA LEU A 134 -16.96 -7.04 1.89
C LEU A 134 -15.70 -6.87 2.74
N ILE A 135 -14.85 -5.93 2.32
CA ILE A 135 -13.73 -5.40 3.11
C ILE A 135 -13.99 -3.92 3.32
N THR A 136 -14.10 -3.52 4.58
CA THR A 136 -14.18 -2.12 4.97
C THR A 136 -12.78 -1.65 5.31
N LEU A 137 -12.31 -0.65 4.60
CA LEU A 137 -10.98 -0.08 4.81
C LEU A 137 -11.10 1.44 4.72
N ASP A 138 -10.91 2.09 5.85
CA ASP A 138 -10.85 3.54 5.87
C ASP A 138 -9.41 3.96 5.56
N PRO A 139 -9.21 4.80 4.53
CA PRO A 139 -7.89 5.30 4.22
C PRO A 139 -7.33 6.07 5.42
N GLY A 140 -6.22 5.60 5.92
CA GLY A 140 -5.48 6.19 7.03
C GLY A 140 -4.13 6.74 6.58
N LEU A 141 -3.25 6.99 7.55
CA LEU A 141 -1.88 7.44 7.34
C LEU A 141 -0.96 6.35 6.77
N SER A 142 -1.40 5.08 6.73
CA SER A 142 -0.62 3.95 6.22
C SER A 142 -0.90 3.67 4.74
N PHE A 143 0.13 3.23 4.02
CA PHE A 143 0.05 2.81 2.62
C PHE A 143 -0.89 1.61 2.41
N GLY A 144 -1.57 1.55 1.26
CA GLY A 144 -2.36 0.38 0.87
C GLY A 144 -3.87 0.59 0.95
N THR A 145 -4.42 1.56 0.20
CA THR A 145 -5.88 1.76 0.09
C THR A 145 -6.57 0.80 -0.89
N GLY A 146 -5.79 -0.07 -1.56
CA GLY A 146 -6.29 -0.97 -2.60
C GLY A 146 -6.43 -0.33 -3.98
N GLN A 147 -6.36 0.99 -4.10
CA GLN A 147 -6.49 1.70 -5.39
C GLN A 147 -5.21 1.66 -6.22
N HIS A 148 -4.06 1.51 -5.59
CA HIS A 148 -2.78 1.43 -6.27
C HIS A 148 -2.67 0.17 -7.14
N ALA A 149 -2.07 0.29 -8.32
CA ALA A 149 -1.94 -0.79 -9.30
C ALA A 149 -1.31 -2.06 -8.71
N THR A 150 -0.27 -1.91 -7.90
CA THR A 150 0.46 -3.00 -7.25
C THR A 150 -0.41 -3.76 -6.25
N THR A 151 -1.16 -3.05 -5.41
CA THR A 151 -2.08 -3.65 -4.44
C THR A 151 -3.23 -4.36 -5.13
N ARG A 152 -3.78 -3.76 -6.20
CA ARG A 152 -4.85 -4.36 -7.01
C ARG A 152 -4.41 -5.68 -7.63
N PHE A 153 -3.21 -5.72 -8.22
CA PHE A 153 -2.65 -6.96 -8.77
C PHE A 153 -2.57 -8.07 -7.72
N CYS A 154 -2.06 -7.76 -6.52
CA CYS A 154 -1.97 -8.73 -5.43
C CYS A 154 -3.35 -9.24 -5.00
N LEU A 155 -4.34 -8.35 -4.84
CA LEU A 155 -5.71 -8.71 -4.45
C LEU A 155 -6.39 -9.64 -5.47
N GLU A 156 -6.27 -9.34 -6.76
CA GLU A 156 -6.81 -10.17 -7.84
C GLU A 156 -6.10 -11.53 -7.92
N SER A 157 -4.79 -11.53 -7.69
CA SER A 157 -4.00 -12.78 -7.65
C SER A 157 -4.37 -13.64 -6.46
N LEU A 158 -4.63 -13.06 -5.28
CA LEU A 158 -5.15 -13.78 -4.12
C LEU A 158 -6.47 -14.51 -4.44
N GLU A 159 -7.40 -13.83 -5.16
CA GLU A 159 -8.65 -14.44 -5.55
C GLU A 159 -8.45 -15.61 -6.53
N LYS A 160 -7.60 -15.43 -7.55
CA LYS A 160 -7.31 -16.44 -8.58
C LYS A 160 -6.59 -17.66 -8.04
N LEU A 161 -5.66 -17.47 -7.11
CA LEU A 161 -4.74 -18.51 -6.63
C LEU A 161 -5.26 -19.27 -5.40
N GLN A 162 -6.41 -18.87 -4.86
CA GLN A 162 -7.00 -19.57 -3.73
C GLN A 162 -7.45 -20.99 -4.13
N PRO A 163 -6.94 -22.05 -3.50
CA PRO A 163 -7.43 -23.41 -3.73
C PRO A 163 -8.88 -23.54 -3.27
N GLN A 164 -9.70 -24.25 -4.06
CA GLN A 164 -11.10 -24.50 -3.73
C GLN A 164 -11.29 -25.70 -2.78
N ASP A 165 -10.34 -26.63 -2.79
CA ASP A 165 -10.39 -27.94 -2.15
C ASP A 165 -9.68 -28.01 -0.79
N ARG A 166 -8.87 -27.00 -0.46
CA ARG A 166 -8.09 -26.94 0.78
C ARG A 166 -7.84 -25.51 1.24
N ARG A 167 -7.52 -25.36 2.52
CA ARG A 167 -7.03 -24.09 3.06
C ARG A 167 -5.56 -23.92 2.70
N ALA A 168 -5.22 -22.77 2.12
CA ALA A 168 -3.85 -22.39 1.82
C ALA A 168 -3.34 -21.42 2.86
N SER A 169 -2.11 -21.60 3.31
CA SER A 169 -1.42 -20.67 4.22
C SER A 169 -0.85 -19.50 3.46
N MET A 170 -0.86 -18.30 4.07
CA MET A 170 -0.34 -17.09 3.46
C MET A 170 0.58 -16.33 4.40
N LEU A 171 1.62 -15.74 3.81
CA LEU A 171 2.50 -14.76 4.46
C LEU A 171 2.42 -13.42 3.71
N ASP A 172 2.12 -12.35 4.43
CA ASP A 172 2.12 -10.98 3.93
C ASP A 172 3.33 -10.22 4.49
N ILE A 173 4.23 -9.79 3.62
CA ILE A 173 5.50 -9.15 3.96
C ILE A 173 5.43 -7.68 3.60
N GLY A 174 5.59 -6.77 4.57
CA GLY A 174 5.32 -5.36 4.42
C GLY A 174 3.81 -5.12 4.33
N THR A 175 3.08 -5.55 5.36
CA THR A 175 1.61 -5.61 5.34
C THR A 175 0.93 -4.26 5.27
N GLY A 176 1.60 -3.17 5.70
CA GLY A 176 1.06 -1.81 5.70
C GLY A 176 -0.31 -1.72 6.40
N SER A 177 -1.34 -1.36 5.66
CA SER A 177 -2.72 -1.29 6.16
C SER A 177 -3.35 -2.65 6.53
N GLY A 178 -2.69 -3.77 6.22
CA GLY A 178 -3.21 -5.12 6.41
C GLY A 178 -4.14 -5.60 5.30
N ILE A 179 -4.34 -4.83 4.23
CA ILE A 179 -5.37 -5.09 3.22
C ILE A 179 -5.22 -6.47 2.56
N LEU A 180 -3.99 -6.91 2.24
CA LEU A 180 -3.76 -8.21 1.60
C LEU A 180 -4.04 -9.37 2.56
N ALA A 181 -3.58 -9.26 3.81
CA ALA A 181 -3.86 -10.25 4.84
C ALA A 181 -5.36 -10.35 5.16
N ILE A 182 -6.07 -9.21 5.25
CA ILE A 182 -7.52 -9.14 5.46
C ILE A 182 -8.26 -9.77 4.27
N ALA A 183 -7.87 -9.44 3.04
CA ALA A 183 -8.46 -10.03 1.85
C ALA A 183 -8.27 -11.55 1.81
N ALA A 184 -7.08 -12.02 2.16
CA ALA A 184 -6.79 -13.45 2.27
C ALA A 184 -7.69 -14.14 3.30
N ALA A 185 -7.90 -13.55 4.48
CA ALA A 185 -8.81 -14.07 5.49
C ALA A 185 -10.25 -14.16 4.97
N CYS A 186 -10.75 -13.10 4.34
CA CYS A 186 -12.08 -13.07 3.72
C CYS A 186 -12.24 -14.12 2.60
N LEU A 187 -11.16 -14.44 1.89
CA LEU A 187 -11.12 -15.47 0.86
C LEU A 187 -10.93 -16.89 1.43
N GLY A 188 -10.65 -17.06 2.72
CA GLY A 188 -10.53 -18.36 3.38
C GLY A 188 -9.13 -18.95 3.41
N TYR A 189 -8.08 -18.14 3.20
CA TYR A 189 -6.71 -18.56 3.49
C TYR A 189 -6.54 -18.79 5.00
N GLN A 190 -5.76 -19.81 5.37
CA GLN A 190 -5.45 -20.12 6.78
C GLN A 190 -4.33 -21.16 6.86
N PRO A 191 -3.34 -21.00 7.77
CA PRO A 191 -3.11 -19.80 8.61
C PRO A 191 -2.56 -18.61 7.82
N ILE A 192 -2.78 -17.41 8.35
CA ILE A 192 -2.26 -16.17 7.79
C ILE A 192 -1.31 -15.54 8.79
N LYS A 193 -0.11 -15.17 8.33
CA LYS A 193 0.83 -14.33 9.07
C LYS A 193 1.13 -13.08 8.27
N ALA A 194 1.20 -11.95 8.95
CA ALA A 194 1.51 -10.67 8.35
C ALA A 194 2.51 -9.91 9.22
N PHE A 195 3.47 -9.23 8.61
CA PHE A 195 4.39 -8.41 9.37
C PHE A 195 4.80 -7.15 8.63
N ASP A 196 5.23 -6.17 9.41
CA ASP A 196 5.84 -4.94 8.95
C ASP A 196 6.95 -4.52 9.91
N HIS A 197 7.92 -3.74 9.42
CA HIS A 197 8.97 -3.17 10.27
C HIS A 197 8.45 -1.95 11.05
N ASP A 198 7.47 -1.25 10.48
CA ASP A 198 6.83 -0.08 11.05
C ASP A 198 5.78 -0.48 12.10
N PRO A 199 5.93 -0.03 13.38
CA PRO A 199 4.97 -0.30 14.41
C PRO A 199 3.58 0.33 14.15
N ASP A 200 3.52 1.48 13.46
CA ASP A 200 2.27 2.16 13.15
C ASP A 200 1.48 1.37 12.10
N SER A 201 2.16 0.80 11.12
CA SER A 201 1.55 -0.13 10.16
C SER A 201 0.95 -1.36 10.86
N ILE A 202 1.62 -1.92 11.87
CA ILE A 202 1.08 -3.05 12.65
C ILE A 202 -0.14 -2.64 13.48
N MET A 203 -0.15 -1.44 14.05
CA MET A 203 -1.30 -0.93 14.79
C MET A 203 -2.50 -0.78 13.85
N VAL A 204 -2.33 -0.09 12.73
CA VAL A 204 -3.37 0.14 11.73
C VAL A 204 -3.88 -1.16 11.12
N SER A 205 -3.00 -2.12 10.81
CA SER A 205 -3.41 -3.41 10.24
C SER A 205 -4.29 -4.22 11.20
N ARG A 206 -4.03 -4.15 12.51
CA ARG A 206 -4.88 -4.77 13.54
C ARG A 206 -6.25 -4.10 13.65
N GLU A 207 -6.29 -2.78 13.69
CA GLU A 207 -7.54 -2.00 13.72
C GLU A 207 -8.41 -2.32 12.49
N ASN A 208 -7.80 -2.38 11.31
CA ASN A 208 -8.49 -2.76 10.08
C ASN A 208 -8.98 -4.22 10.12
N ALA A 209 -8.21 -5.15 10.67
CA ALA A 209 -8.63 -6.54 10.82
C ALA A 209 -9.79 -6.68 11.82
N ASP A 210 -9.80 -5.92 12.92
CA ASP A 210 -10.91 -5.85 13.88
C ASP A 210 -12.17 -5.29 13.22
N LEU A 211 -12.05 -4.20 12.45
CA LEU A 211 -13.15 -3.61 11.70
C LEU A 211 -13.81 -4.61 10.73
N ASN A 212 -13.01 -5.53 10.18
CA ASN A 212 -13.46 -6.57 9.26
C ASN A 212 -13.78 -7.92 9.96
N GLN A 213 -13.67 -8.00 11.29
CA GLN A 213 -13.95 -9.19 12.10
C GLN A 213 -13.10 -10.41 11.72
N VAL A 214 -11.85 -10.18 11.30
CA VAL A 214 -10.90 -11.25 10.89
C VAL A 214 -9.62 -11.27 11.72
N SER A 215 -9.50 -10.44 12.75
CA SER A 215 -8.29 -10.33 13.58
C SER A 215 -7.86 -11.66 14.21
N SER A 216 -8.80 -12.51 14.60
CA SER A 216 -8.50 -13.87 15.13
C SER A 216 -7.91 -14.84 14.08
N GLN A 217 -8.00 -14.51 12.80
CA GLN A 217 -7.51 -15.34 11.69
C GLN A 217 -6.11 -14.94 11.23
N ILE A 218 -5.61 -13.77 11.66
CA ILE A 218 -4.36 -13.17 11.18
C ILE A 218 -3.40 -12.96 12.35
N SER A 219 -2.18 -13.47 12.22
CA SER A 219 -1.11 -13.21 13.18
C SER A 219 -0.26 -12.04 12.71
N PHE A 220 -0.49 -10.85 13.27
CA PHE A 220 0.32 -9.66 13.01
C PHE A 220 1.51 -9.56 13.95
N SER A 221 2.70 -9.24 13.41
CA SER A 221 3.92 -9.04 14.20
C SER A 221 4.79 -7.94 13.62
N ARG A 222 5.41 -7.13 14.49
CA ARG A 222 6.48 -6.24 14.06
C ARG A 222 7.72 -7.07 13.74
N CYS A 223 8.22 -6.96 12.52
CA CYS A 223 9.39 -7.70 12.07
C CYS A 223 10.04 -7.02 10.87
N ASP A 224 11.36 -6.94 10.90
CA ASP A 224 12.14 -6.41 9.79
C ASP A 224 12.62 -7.57 8.90
N LEU A 225 12.26 -7.51 7.61
CA LEU A 225 12.68 -8.49 6.61
C LEU A 225 14.21 -8.64 6.54
N THR A 226 14.94 -7.54 6.74
CA THR A 226 16.41 -7.53 6.65
C THR A 226 17.10 -8.35 7.74
N GLN A 227 16.42 -8.57 8.86
CA GLN A 227 16.91 -9.34 10.00
C GLN A 227 16.49 -10.82 9.96
N LEU A 228 15.69 -11.20 8.97
CA LEU A 228 15.19 -12.57 8.88
C LEU A 228 16.22 -13.52 8.26
N LYS A 229 16.33 -14.72 8.84
CA LYS A 229 17.19 -15.79 8.30
C LYS A 229 16.56 -16.40 7.04
N PRO A 230 17.35 -16.77 6.02
CA PRO A 230 16.82 -17.42 4.81
C PRO A 230 16.17 -18.78 5.08
N VAL A 231 16.72 -19.57 6.00
CA VAL A 231 16.22 -20.93 6.29
C VAL A 231 15.30 -20.92 7.51
N VAL A 232 14.08 -21.42 7.34
CA VAL A 232 13.07 -21.55 8.40
C VAL A 232 12.27 -22.85 8.24
N GLN A 233 11.67 -23.32 9.34
CA GLN A 233 10.82 -24.53 9.32
C GLN A 233 9.42 -24.23 8.77
N THR A 234 8.86 -23.05 9.11
CA THR A 234 7.51 -22.68 8.68
C THR A 234 7.51 -22.16 7.27
N LYS A 235 6.78 -22.83 6.39
CA LYS A 235 6.62 -22.44 4.98
C LYS A 235 5.14 -22.22 4.64
N TYR A 236 4.90 -21.36 3.66
CA TYR A 236 3.58 -20.91 3.24
C TYR A 236 3.27 -21.35 1.81
N ASP A 237 1.98 -21.57 1.52
CA ASP A 237 1.51 -21.88 0.17
C ASP A 237 1.57 -20.64 -0.74
N LEU A 238 1.40 -19.45 -0.16
CA LEU A 238 1.45 -18.19 -0.87
C LEU A 238 2.16 -17.12 -0.03
N ILE A 239 3.02 -16.35 -0.69
CA ILE A 239 3.68 -15.17 -0.12
C ILE A 239 3.33 -13.96 -0.96
N CYS A 240 2.90 -12.87 -0.33
CA CYS A 240 2.79 -11.55 -0.92
C CYS A 240 3.94 -10.67 -0.41
N ALA A 241 4.60 -9.96 -1.32
CA ALA A 241 5.63 -8.98 -1.02
C ALA A 241 5.46 -7.78 -1.97
N ASN A 242 4.75 -6.75 -1.47
CA ASN A 242 4.59 -5.47 -2.16
C ASN A 242 5.62 -4.49 -1.57
N LEU A 243 6.85 -4.58 -2.07
CA LEU A 243 8.04 -3.93 -1.50
C LEU A 243 8.89 -3.28 -2.60
N THR A 244 9.85 -2.46 -2.19
CA THR A 244 10.83 -1.88 -3.11
C THR A 244 11.69 -2.95 -3.79
N HIS A 245 12.14 -2.68 -5.02
CA HIS A 245 12.93 -3.60 -5.83
C HIS A 245 14.21 -4.08 -5.12
N ASP A 246 14.87 -3.20 -4.36
CA ASP A 246 16.11 -3.55 -3.65
C ASP A 246 15.86 -4.59 -2.57
N LEU A 247 14.79 -4.44 -1.77
CA LEU A 247 14.41 -5.43 -0.77
C LEU A 247 14.05 -6.77 -1.42
N LEU A 248 13.30 -6.73 -2.51
CA LEU A 248 12.90 -7.94 -3.25
C LEU A 248 14.12 -8.69 -3.80
N LYS A 249 15.10 -7.99 -4.37
CA LYS A 249 16.33 -8.60 -4.89
C LYS A 249 17.22 -9.15 -3.78
N THR A 250 17.52 -8.31 -2.79
CA THR A 250 18.49 -8.64 -1.74
C THR A 250 17.99 -9.78 -0.84
N HIS A 251 16.68 -9.84 -0.60
CA HIS A 251 16.08 -10.83 0.30
C HIS A 251 15.34 -11.97 -0.42
N ALA A 252 15.61 -12.20 -1.72
CA ALA A 252 14.96 -13.25 -2.49
C ALA A 252 15.09 -14.63 -1.83
N SER A 253 16.28 -15.03 -1.38
CA SER A 253 16.51 -16.30 -0.67
C SER A 253 15.71 -16.37 0.66
N THR A 254 15.52 -15.23 1.33
CA THR A 254 14.72 -15.15 2.57
C THR A 254 13.22 -15.36 2.28
N LEU A 255 12.70 -14.80 1.19
CA LEU A 255 11.32 -15.01 0.75
C LEU A 255 11.11 -16.46 0.33
N LEU A 256 11.97 -16.96 -0.56
CA LEU A 256 11.88 -18.31 -1.11
C LEU A 256 12.05 -19.40 -0.05
N GLY A 257 12.91 -19.18 0.94
CA GLY A 257 13.07 -20.11 2.07
C GLY A 257 11.78 -20.29 2.89
N ARG A 258 10.84 -19.36 2.82
CA ARG A 258 9.51 -19.40 3.46
C ARG A 258 8.41 -19.90 2.56
N LEU A 259 8.70 -20.20 1.30
CA LEU A 259 7.74 -20.68 0.34
C LEU A 259 7.78 -22.20 0.29
N LYS A 260 6.61 -22.85 0.27
CA LYS A 260 6.53 -24.30 0.05
C LYS A 260 6.94 -24.65 -1.37
N PRO A 261 7.46 -25.85 -1.62
CA PRO A 261 7.60 -26.38 -2.98
C PRO A 261 6.28 -26.29 -3.73
N GLY A 262 6.30 -25.77 -4.96
CA GLY A 262 5.10 -25.51 -5.75
C GLY A 262 4.20 -24.37 -5.24
N GLY A 263 4.62 -23.63 -4.22
CA GLY A 263 3.94 -22.45 -3.69
C GLY A 263 4.01 -21.25 -4.63
N TYR A 264 3.19 -20.24 -4.35
CA TYR A 264 3.08 -19.03 -5.15
C TYR A 264 3.70 -17.83 -4.44
N LEU A 265 4.38 -16.98 -5.20
CA LEU A 265 4.97 -15.73 -4.75
C LEU A 265 4.41 -14.58 -5.59
N LEU A 266 3.84 -13.58 -4.93
CA LEU A 266 3.37 -12.34 -5.56
C LEU A 266 4.38 -11.23 -5.25
N LEU A 267 4.94 -10.64 -6.30
CA LEU A 267 5.87 -9.52 -6.21
C LEU A 267 5.25 -8.28 -6.84
N ALA A 268 5.24 -7.19 -6.10
CA ALA A 268 4.70 -5.91 -6.51
C ALA A 268 5.52 -4.76 -5.90
N GLY A 269 5.24 -3.50 -6.28
CA GLY A 269 6.04 -2.36 -5.85
C GLY A 269 7.32 -2.18 -6.68
N ILE A 270 7.31 -2.66 -7.94
CA ILE A 270 8.48 -2.67 -8.82
C ILE A 270 8.20 -1.73 -10.00
N LEU A 271 9.09 -0.77 -10.24
CA LEU A 271 9.04 0.05 -11.45
C LEU A 271 9.43 -0.78 -12.69
N ILE A 272 8.90 -0.40 -13.86
CA ILE A 272 9.12 -1.13 -15.12
C ILE A 272 10.60 -1.33 -15.42
N GLU A 273 11.40 -0.27 -15.27
CA GLU A 273 12.84 -0.30 -15.51
C GLU A 273 13.60 -1.22 -14.55
N GLN A 274 13.07 -1.45 -13.34
CA GLN A 274 13.66 -2.30 -12.30
C GLN A 274 13.23 -3.76 -12.42
N PHE A 275 12.12 -4.03 -13.13
CA PHE A 275 11.47 -5.33 -13.14
C PHE A 275 12.37 -6.46 -13.62
N ARG A 276 13.11 -6.26 -14.71
CA ARG A 276 14.01 -7.29 -15.26
C ARG A 276 15.08 -7.71 -14.26
N ALA A 277 15.62 -6.77 -13.50
CA ALA A 277 16.62 -7.05 -12.47
C ALA A 277 16.05 -7.86 -11.30
N VAL A 278 14.82 -7.59 -10.89
CA VAL A 278 14.12 -8.39 -9.88
C VAL A 278 13.80 -9.78 -10.42
N GLU A 279 13.15 -9.86 -11.58
CA GLU A 279 12.75 -11.13 -12.21
C GLU A 279 13.91 -12.09 -12.37
N SER A 280 15.08 -11.61 -12.88
CA SER A 280 16.25 -12.46 -13.12
C SER A 280 16.72 -13.21 -11.86
N VAL A 281 16.60 -12.58 -10.69
CA VAL A 281 16.95 -13.20 -9.40
C VAL A 281 16.02 -14.38 -9.09
N TYR A 282 14.71 -14.21 -9.24
CA TYR A 282 13.75 -15.29 -8.93
C TYR A 282 13.79 -16.43 -9.95
N LEU A 283 14.00 -16.12 -11.24
CA LEU A 283 14.21 -17.14 -12.29
C LEU A 283 15.49 -17.94 -12.02
N ALA A 284 16.59 -17.30 -11.61
CA ALA A 284 17.83 -17.98 -11.24
C ALA A 284 17.67 -18.91 -10.01
N HIS A 285 16.71 -18.63 -9.14
CA HIS A 285 16.34 -19.52 -8.04
C HIS A 285 15.32 -20.60 -8.44
N GLY A 286 15.05 -20.79 -9.73
CA GLY A 286 14.17 -21.84 -10.23
C GLY A 286 12.68 -21.51 -10.19
N CYS A 287 12.30 -20.28 -9.88
CA CYS A 287 10.89 -19.89 -9.95
C CYS A 287 10.45 -19.78 -11.42
N ARG A 288 9.19 -20.16 -11.69
CA ARG A 288 8.57 -19.93 -13.00
C ARG A 288 7.56 -18.80 -12.88
N ARG A 289 7.67 -17.78 -13.74
CA ARG A 289 6.65 -16.72 -13.83
C ARG A 289 5.34 -17.29 -14.35
N ILE A 290 4.24 -16.97 -13.69
CA ILE A 290 2.87 -17.39 -14.03
C ILE A 290 2.15 -16.26 -14.77
N GLU A 291 2.15 -15.06 -14.20
CA GLU A 291 1.52 -13.87 -14.77
C GLU A 291 2.41 -12.66 -14.48
N SER A 292 2.42 -11.69 -15.39
CA SER A 292 2.92 -10.36 -15.07
C SER A 292 1.98 -9.32 -15.65
N ARG A 293 1.88 -8.16 -14.97
CA ARG A 293 1.03 -7.05 -15.39
C ARG A 293 1.79 -5.76 -15.24
N GLN A 294 1.74 -4.97 -16.28
CA GLN A 294 2.16 -3.58 -16.28
C GLN A 294 0.92 -2.70 -16.17
N GLU A 295 0.95 -1.75 -15.24
CA GLU A 295 -0.07 -0.71 -15.12
C GLU A 295 0.63 0.59 -14.78
N LYS A 296 0.53 1.59 -15.65
CA LYS A 296 1.33 2.83 -15.62
C LYS A 296 2.82 2.51 -15.53
N GLU A 297 3.55 3.10 -14.57
CA GLU A 297 4.98 2.90 -14.28
C GLU A 297 5.30 1.62 -13.50
N TRP A 298 4.28 0.89 -13.03
CA TRP A 298 4.44 -0.28 -12.17
C TRP A 298 4.37 -1.58 -12.95
N GLN A 299 5.21 -2.52 -12.57
CA GLN A 299 5.10 -3.90 -13.01
C GLN A 299 5.06 -4.84 -11.81
N SER A 300 4.08 -5.74 -11.81
CA SER A 300 3.88 -6.77 -10.80
C SER A 300 3.89 -8.14 -11.46
N ALA A 301 4.29 -9.17 -10.72
CA ALA A 301 4.28 -10.53 -11.23
C ALA A 301 3.97 -11.58 -10.16
N SER A 302 3.41 -12.70 -10.61
CA SER A 302 3.26 -13.90 -9.82
C SER A 302 4.20 -14.99 -10.33
N TYR A 303 4.80 -15.71 -9.37
CA TYR A 303 5.73 -16.80 -9.63
C TYR A 303 5.27 -18.06 -8.91
N ARG A 304 5.70 -19.21 -9.43
CA ARG A 304 5.56 -20.50 -8.77
C ARG A 304 6.93 -21.08 -8.48
N ALA A 305 7.17 -21.50 -7.24
CA ALA A 305 8.39 -22.21 -6.88
C ALA A 305 8.42 -23.58 -7.53
N GLN A 306 9.64 -24.12 -7.79
CA GLN A 306 9.79 -25.50 -8.24
C GLN A 306 9.18 -26.47 -7.24
N CYS A 307 8.63 -27.59 -7.75
CA CYS A 307 8.26 -28.73 -6.93
C CYS A 307 9.52 -29.51 -6.57
N GLU A 308 9.62 -30.07 -5.36
CA GLU A 308 10.69 -31.01 -5.03
C GLU A 308 10.54 -32.23 -5.95
N GLY A 309 11.53 -32.50 -6.80
CA GLY A 309 11.58 -33.71 -7.62
C GLY A 309 11.31 -33.54 -9.12
N SER A 310 11.42 -32.34 -9.66
CA SER A 310 11.45 -32.12 -11.14
C SER A 310 12.84 -31.75 -11.62
#